data_35f246344780c5ef7e89d7080c78a10e
#
_entry.id   35f246344780c5ef7e89d7080c78a10e
#
_cell.length_a   1.000
_cell.length_b   1.000
_cell.length_c   1.000
_cell.angle_alpha   90.00
_cell.angle_beta   90.00
_cell.angle_gamma   90.00
#
_symmetry.space_group_name_H-M   'P 1'
#
loop_
_entity.id
_entity.type
_entity.pdbx_description
1 polymer ?
#
loop_
_entity_poly.entity_id
_entity_poly.type
_entity_poly.pdbx_seq_one_letter_code
_entity_poly.pdbx_strand_id
1 'polypeptide(L)'
;MKVVTAIDSFKGSMTSMEAGFAAEEGIHRVDAEAEVLVRPLADGGEGTVEALVAGMNGKTEHVKVTGPLGEPVICEYGIIESTKTAVIEMAGTAGITQVPDEKRNPLYTTTYGVGEVIKDAIEKGCRRFIVGIGGSATNDGGVGMLQALGYAFLDKDGKQVLPGARGLKDITEITDAYVIPELAECKFRVACDVTNPLCGELGCSAIYGPQKGATPEMIQDMDQWLGAYAELAKERFPKADPKYPGTGAAGGMGFAFLTFTDAVLESGINIVLDETKLEDYIKDADLVITGEGRMDGQTAMGKAPVGVAKLAKKYGKKVIAFAGAVQRDARACNDAGIDAFFPILRGVVTLEEAMKSENAKRNLADTAEQVIRLMK
;
A
#
# COMPACT_ATOMS: atom_id res chain seq x y z
N MET A 1 2.75 26.41 -21.03
CA MET A 1 3.55 25.65 -20.05
C MET A 1 2.94 24.26 -19.91
N LYS A 2 3.75 23.19 -19.91
CA LYS A 2 3.30 21.81 -19.68
C LYS A 2 3.61 21.38 -18.26
N VAL A 3 2.59 21.05 -17.47
CA VAL A 3 2.71 20.69 -16.06
C VAL A 3 2.19 19.26 -15.84
N VAL A 4 2.96 18.45 -15.14
CA VAL A 4 2.49 17.14 -14.64
C VAL A 4 2.21 17.28 -13.15
N THR A 5 0.98 16.98 -12.75
CA THR A 5 0.60 16.89 -11.33
C THR A 5 0.49 15.42 -10.95
N ALA A 6 1.32 14.98 -10.01
CA ALA A 6 1.32 13.64 -9.46
C ALA A 6 1.40 13.76 -7.93
N ILE A 7 0.23 13.90 -7.31
CA ILE A 7 0.05 14.23 -5.89
C ILE A 7 -0.58 13.02 -5.20
N ASP A 8 0.01 12.56 -4.10
CA ASP A 8 -0.59 11.50 -3.28
C ASP A 8 -1.83 12.01 -2.52
N SER A 9 -2.66 11.09 -2.07
CA SER A 9 -3.87 11.41 -1.33
C SER A 9 -3.55 12.19 -0.04
N PHE A 10 -4.40 13.15 0.27
CA PHE A 10 -4.42 13.80 1.58
C PHE A 10 -5.39 13.01 2.46
N LYS A 11 -4.89 11.93 3.05
CA LYS A 11 -5.69 10.92 3.76
C LYS A 11 -6.77 11.52 4.63
N GLY A 12 -8.03 11.09 4.43
CA GLY A 12 -9.20 11.61 5.13
C GLY A 12 -9.68 13.00 4.67
N SER A 13 -9.12 13.59 3.60
CA SER A 13 -9.47 14.92 3.11
C SER A 13 -9.76 14.95 1.60
N MET A 14 -8.82 14.53 0.76
CA MET A 14 -9.01 14.48 -0.70
C MET A 14 -8.19 13.34 -1.31
N THR A 15 -8.71 12.76 -2.40
CA THR A 15 -8.05 11.72 -3.15
C THR A 15 -6.87 12.28 -3.97
N SER A 16 -6.04 11.41 -4.50
CA SER A 16 -4.93 11.79 -5.39
C SER A 16 -5.42 12.58 -6.61
N MET A 17 -6.49 12.11 -7.26
CA MET A 17 -7.07 12.80 -8.41
C MET A 17 -7.66 14.16 -8.04
N GLU A 18 -8.38 14.25 -6.94
CA GLU A 18 -8.94 15.51 -6.44
C GLU A 18 -7.85 16.55 -6.12
N ALA A 19 -6.72 16.10 -5.54
CA ALA A 19 -5.57 16.97 -5.30
C ALA A 19 -4.95 17.46 -6.62
N GLY A 20 -4.80 16.56 -7.59
CA GLY A 20 -4.31 16.92 -8.92
C GLY A 20 -5.19 17.95 -9.64
N PHE A 21 -6.51 17.77 -9.64
CA PHE A 21 -7.46 18.71 -10.22
C PHE A 21 -7.53 20.05 -9.48
N ALA A 22 -7.39 20.05 -8.17
CA ALA A 22 -7.30 21.30 -7.40
C ALA A 22 -6.03 22.09 -7.75
N ALA A 23 -4.91 21.43 -7.96
CA ALA A 23 -3.68 22.07 -8.45
C ALA A 23 -3.86 22.62 -9.87
N GLU A 24 -4.48 21.85 -10.79
CA GLU A 24 -4.83 22.27 -12.15
C GLU A 24 -5.69 23.53 -12.15
N GLU A 25 -6.73 23.59 -11.33
CA GLU A 25 -7.58 24.77 -11.18
C GLU A 25 -6.75 26.01 -10.82
N GLY A 26 -5.83 25.89 -9.83
CA GLY A 26 -4.96 27.00 -9.43
C GLY A 26 -4.01 27.44 -10.55
N ILE A 27 -3.48 26.50 -11.33
CA ILE A 27 -2.62 26.77 -12.49
C ILE A 27 -3.39 27.55 -13.56
N HIS A 28 -4.60 27.10 -13.91
CA HIS A 28 -5.43 27.70 -14.95
C HIS A 28 -5.92 29.12 -14.60
N ARG A 29 -6.01 29.48 -13.33
CA ARG A 29 -6.28 30.88 -12.90
C ARG A 29 -5.18 31.84 -13.30
N VAL A 30 -3.97 31.36 -13.59
CA VAL A 30 -2.79 32.17 -13.98
C VAL A 30 -2.41 31.97 -15.44
N ASP A 31 -2.56 30.75 -15.93
CA ASP A 31 -2.22 30.32 -17.28
C ASP A 31 -3.31 29.41 -17.84
N ALA A 32 -4.36 30.01 -18.41
CA ALA A 32 -5.49 29.29 -18.96
C ALA A 32 -5.10 28.36 -20.13
N GLU A 33 -3.96 28.61 -20.77
CA GLU A 33 -3.43 27.81 -21.90
C GLU A 33 -2.41 26.76 -21.45
N ALA A 34 -2.17 26.60 -20.14
CA ALA A 34 -1.27 25.57 -19.65
C ALA A 34 -1.82 24.17 -19.95
N GLU A 35 -1.00 23.30 -20.50
CA GLU A 35 -1.29 21.87 -20.60
C GLU A 35 -1.01 21.23 -19.23
N VAL A 36 -2.06 20.87 -18.48
CA VAL A 36 -1.92 20.21 -17.17
C VAL A 36 -2.32 18.76 -17.29
N LEU A 37 -1.41 17.86 -16.94
CA LEU A 37 -1.62 16.43 -16.98
C LEU A 37 -1.75 15.91 -15.54
N VAL A 38 -2.97 15.68 -15.11
CA VAL A 38 -3.24 15.09 -13.79
C VAL A 38 -3.01 13.59 -13.84
N ARG A 39 -2.07 13.12 -13.03
CA ARG A 39 -1.73 11.69 -12.91
C ARG A 39 -1.90 11.23 -11.47
N PRO A 40 -2.62 10.13 -11.26
CA PRO A 40 -2.81 9.61 -9.91
C PRO A 40 -1.49 9.09 -9.34
N LEU A 41 -1.37 9.19 -8.02
CA LEU A 41 -0.21 8.74 -7.26
C LEU A 41 -0.67 8.02 -5.99
N ALA A 42 0.09 7.02 -5.56
CA ALA A 42 -0.05 6.35 -4.28
C ALA A 42 1.29 5.74 -3.87
N ASP A 43 1.42 5.39 -2.59
CA ASP A 43 2.63 4.79 -2.01
C ASP A 43 2.55 3.27 -1.82
N GLY A 44 1.51 2.60 -2.36
CA GLY A 44 1.27 1.16 -2.15
C GLY A 44 0.41 0.85 -0.93
N GLY A 45 -0.01 1.87 -0.18
CA GLY A 45 -0.98 1.78 0.92
C GLY A 45 -2.40 2.13 0.47
N GLU A 46 -3.14 2.80 1.38
CA GLU A 46 -4.50 3.28 1.13
C GLU A 46 -4.55 4.24 -0.07
N GLY A 47 -5.51 4.02 -0.97
CA GLY A 47 -5.71 4.81 -2.21
C GLY A 47 -4.97 4.25 -3.43
N THR A 48 -4.23 3.14 -3.30
CA THR A 48 -3.52 2.51 -4.42
C THR A 48 -4.49 1.94 -5.45
N VAL A 49 -5.58 1.30 -5.01
CA VAL A 49 -6.64 0.79 -5.91
C VAL A 49 -7.21 1.94 -6.73
N GLU A 50 -7.66 3.01 -6.07
CA GLU A 50 -8.22 4.18 -6.74
C GLU A 50 -7.22 4.80 -7.74
N ALA A 51 -5.98 5.01 -7.31
CA ALA A 51 -4.94 5.61 -8.14
C ALA A 51 -4.64 4.78 -9.39
N LEU A 52 -4.46 3.46 -9.25
CA LEU A 52 -4.15 2.59 -10.38
C LEU A 52 -5.36 2.38 -11.30
N VAL A 53 -6.57 2.23 -10.75
CA VAL A 53 -7.81 2.16 -11.53
C VAL A 53 -7.98 3.42 -12.37
N ALA A 54 -7.84 4.61 -11.78
CA ALA A 54 -7.93 5.88 -12.51
C ALA A 54 -6.80 6.04 -13.53
N GLY A 55 -5.56 5.70 -13.16
CA GLY A 55 -4.38 5.88 -14.02
C GLY A 55 -4.30 4.93 -15.21
N MET A 56 -4.93 3.76 -15.11
CA MET A 56 -4.84 2.69 -16.10
C MET A 56 -6.19 2.38 -16.80
N ASN A 57 -7.21 3.23 -16.64
CA ASN A 57 -8.57 3.02 -17.17
C ASN A 57 -9.15 1.66 -16.73
N GLY A 58 -8.99 1.34 -15.46
CA GLY A 58 -9.55 0.15 -14.83
C GLY A 58 -10.99 0.34 -14.40
N LYS A 59 -11.54 -0.70 -13.80
CA LYS A 59 -12.85 -0.68 -13.15
C LYS A 59 -12.73 -1.18 -11.71
N THR A 60 -13.60 -0.68 -10.87
CA THR A 60 -13.74 -1.12 -9.48
C THR A 60 -14.71 -2.30 -9.42
N GLU A 61 -14.34 -3.33 -8.68
CA GLU A 61 -15.14 -4.51 -8.38
C GLU A 61 -15.38 -4.60 -6.86
N HIS A 62 -16.49 -5.23 -6.48
CA HIS A 62 -16.86 -5.45 -5.10
C HIS A 62 -17.13 -6.94 -4.87
N VAL A 63 -16.55 -7.48 -3.83
CA VAL A 63 -16.74 -8.89 -3.45
C VAL A 63 -16.99 -9.02 -1.95
N LYS A 64 -17.88 -9.93 -1.58
CA LYS A 64 -18.15 -10.26 -0.18
C LYS A 64 -17.19 -11.35 0.26
N VAL A 65 -16.37 -11.05 1.27
CA VAL A 65 -15.30 -11.92 1.76
C VAL A 65 -15.25 -11.93 3.29
N THR A 66 -14.38 -12.73 3.84
CA THR A 66 -14.12 -12.84 5.27
C THR A 66 -13.29 -11.63 5.73
N GLY A 67 -13.80 -10.88 6.70
CA GLY A 67 -13.09 -9.78 7.35
C GLY A 67 -12.06 -10.26 8.38
N PRO A 68 -11.32 -9.30 9.01
CA PRO A 68 -10.22 -9.64 9.91
C PRO A 68 -10.65 -10.43 11.16
N LEU A 69 -11.88 -10.26 11.62
CA LEU A 69 -12.46 -10.96 12.78
C LEU A 69 -13.31 -12.17 12.40
N GLY A 70 -13.34 -12.57 11.12
CA GLY A 70 -14.15 -13.67 10.62
C GLY A 70 -15.57 -13.28 10.19
N GLU A 71 -16.00 -12.04 10.43
CA GLU A 71 -17.29 -11.53 9.96
C GLU A 71 -17.22 -11.13 8.48
N PRO A 72 -18.31 -11.28 7.71
CA PRO A 72 -18.31 -10.91 6.29
C PRO A 72 -18.14 -9.39 6.10
N VAL A 73 -17.27 -9.01 5.17
CA VAL A 73 -17.07 -7.63 4.74
C VAL A 73 -17.23 -7.52 3.22
N ILE A 74 -17.54 -6.32 2.73
CA ILE A 74 -17.46 -6.02 1.30
C ILE A 74 -16.10 -5.42 1.03
N CYS A 75 -15.30 -6.06 0.19
CA CYS A 75 -14.02 -5.56 -0.26
C CYS A 75 -14.16 -4.96 -1.66
N GLU A 76 -13.59 -3.79 -1.82
CA GLU A 76 -13.38 -3.13 -3.10
C GLU A 76 -11.99 -3.46 -3.62
N TYR A 77 -11.85 -3.79 -4.91
CA TYR A 77 -10.57 -3.96 -5.58
C TYR A 77 -10.66 -3.55 -7.05
N GLY A 78 -9.51 -3.30 -7.69
CA GLY A 78 -9.45 -2.85 -9.08
C GLY A 78 -9.18 -3.97 -10.06
N ILE A 79 -9.78 -3.88 -11.27
CA ILE A 79 -9.40 -4.72 -12.42
C ILE A 79 -9.03 -3.84 -13.60
N ILE A 80 -7.84 -4.06 -14.13
CA ILE A 80 -7.34 -3.46 -15.37
C ILE A 80 -7.53 -4.48 -16.48
N GLU A 81 -8.62 -4.34 -17.23
CA GLU A 81 -9.02 -5.32 -18.24
C GLU A 81 -7.98 -5.52 -19.37
N SER A 82 -7.32 -4.45 -19.78
CA SER A 82 -6.33 -4.48 -20.87
C SER A 82 -5.12 -5.35 -20.59
N THR A 83 -4.75 -5.51 -19.31
CA THR A 83 -3.58 -6.27 -18.87
C THR A 83 -3.94 -7.48 -18.02
N LYS A 84 -5.24 -7.68 -17.74
CA LYS A 84 -5.75 -8.69 -16.81
C LYS A 84 -5.07 -8.61 -15.44
N THR A 85 -4.91 -7.37 -14.96
CA THR A 85 -4.28 -7.07 -13.67
C THR A 85 -5.35 -6.77 -12.62
N ALA A 86 -5.27 -7.44 -11.47
CA ALA A 86 -6.03 -7.09 -10.27
C ALA A 86 -5.18 -6.21 -9.35
N VAL A 87 -5.77 -5.16 -8.80
CA VAL A 87 -5.16 -4.26 -7.81
C VAL A 87 -5.92 -4.43 -6.51
N ILE A 88 -5.23 -4.87 -5.46
CA ILE A 88 -5.83 -5.26 -4.18
C ILE A 88 -5.12 -4.53 -3.04
N GLU A 89 -5.88 -3.93 -2.14
CA GLU A 89 -5.39 -3.46 -0.85
C GLU A 89 -5.81 -4.45 0.24
N MET A 90 -4.85 -5.09 0.91
CA MET A 90 -5.19 -6.03 1.98
C MET A 90 -5.96 -5.38 3.12
N ALA A 91 -5.81 -4.08 3.32
CA ALA A 91 -6.54 -3.32 4.34
C ALA A 91 -8.07 -3.35 4.12
N GLY A 92 -8.54 -3.60 2.89
CA GLY A 92 -9.94 -3.79 2.56
C GLY A 92 -10.57 -5.05 3.18
N THR A 93 -9.75 -6.04 3.59
CA THR A 93 -10.23 -7.31 4.17
C THR A 93 -9.57 -7.67 5.50
N ALA A 94 -8.35 -7.18 5.75
CA ALA A 94 -7.54 -7.54 6.91
C ALA A 94 -6.92 -6.31 7.58
N GLY A 95 -7.54 -5.13 7.39
CA GLY A 95 -7.04 -3.84 7.84
C GLY A 95 -7.31 -3.56 9.31
N ILE A 96 -6.39 -2.82 9.94
CA ILE A 96 -6.48 -2.41 11.35
C ILE A 96 -7.66 -1.45 11.60
N THR A 97 -8.03 -0.67 10.60
CA THR A 97 -9.18 0.26 10.68
C THR A 97 -10.53 -0.46 10.73
N GLN A 98 -10.59 -1.73 10.32
CA GLN A 98 -11.79 -2.56 10.41
C GLN A 98 -11.94 -3.23 11.78
N VAL A 99 -10.92 -3.14 12.64
CA VAL A 99 -10.92 -3.77 13.96
C VAL A 99 -11.04 -2.67 15.02
N PRO A 100 -12.17 -2.61 15.78
CA PRO A 100 -12.31 -1.70 16.90
C PRO A 100 -11.16 -1.86 17.89
N ASP A 101 -10.69 -0.76 18.48
CA ASP A 101 -9.50 -0.75 19.36
C ASP A 101 -9.60 -1.79 20.48
N GLU A 102 -10.77 -1.93 21.08
CA GLU A 102 -11.04 -2.88 22.17
C GLU A 102 -11.06 -4.36 21.71
N LYS A 103 -11.14 -4.61 20.39
CA LYS A 103 -11.12 -5.96 19.80
C LYS A 103 -9.79 -6.30 19.14
N ARG A 104 -8.82 -5.39 19.16
CA ARG A 104 -7.50 -5.65 18.58
C ARG A 104 -6.79 -6.76 19.32
N ASN A 105 -6.61 -7.88 18.62
CA ASN A 105 -5.87 -9.03 19.12
C ASN A 105 -5.40 -9.88 17.93
N PRO A 106 -4.08 -9.85 17.61
CA PRO A 106 -3.55 -10.55 16.44
C PRO A 106 -3.62 -12.07 16.51
N LEU A 107 -3.91 -12.63 17.68
CA LEU A 107 -4.13 -14.08 17.81
C LEU A 107 -5.40 -14.54 17.06
N TYR A 108 -6.36 -13.65 16.86
CA TYR A 108 -7.68 -13.98 16.29
C TYR A 108 -7.95 -13.33 14.93
N THR A 109 -7.13 -12.38 14.50
CA THR A 109 -7.30 -11.73 13.19
C THR A 109 -6.68 -12.55 12.09
N THR A 110 -7.36 -12.61 10.91
CA THR A 110 -6.99 -13.48 9.81
C THR A 110 -6.81 -12.72 8.48
N THR A 111 -5.94 -13.24 7.62
CA THR A 111 -5.75 -12.79 6.24
C THR A 111 -6.61 -13.56 5.22
N TYR A 112 -7.55 -14.41 5.67
CA TYR A 112 -8.32 -15.30 4.81
C TYR A 112 -9.03 -14.57 3.67
N GLY A 113 -9.66 -13.41 3.97
CA GLY A 113 -10.34 -12.60 2.97
C GLY A 113 -9.44 -12.07 1.85
N VAL A 114 -8.15 -11.86 2.11
CA VAL A 114 -7.21 -11.46 1.05
C VAL A 114 -7.11 -12.57 -0.01
N GLY A 115 -7.03 -13.82 0.43
CA GLY A 115 -7.02 -14.97 -0.49
C GLY A 115 -8.35 -15.14 -1.26
N GLU A 116 -9.48 -14.84 -0.62
CA GLU A 116 -10.79 -14.84 -1.29
C GLU A 116 -10.88 -13.79 -2.39
N VAL A 117 -10.35 -12.56 -2.17
CA VAL A 117 -10.28 -11.52 -3.22
C VAL A 117 -9.38 -11.95 -4.36
N ILE A 118 -8.21 -12.54 -4.07
CA ILE A 118 -7.30 -13.07 -5.10
C ILE A 118 -8.02 -14.14 -5.92
N LYS A 119 -8.74 -15.05 -5.28
CA LYS A 119 -9.50 -16.11 -5.93
C LYS A 119 -10.61 -15.56 -6.83
N ASP A 120 -11.39 -14.59 -6.36
CA ASP A 120 -12.43 -13.93 -7.16
C ASP A 120 -11.82 -13.23 -8.40
N ALA A 121 -10.68 -12.56 -8.25
CA ALA A 121 -9.98 -11.95 -9.37
C ALA A 121 -9.44 -12.99 -10.38
N ILE A 122 -8.95 -14.15 -9.92
CA ILE A 122 -8.52 -15.26 -10.76
C ILE A 122 -9.71 -15.80 -11.57
N GLU A 123 -10.87 -16.00 -10.93
CA GLU A 123 -12.11 -16.45 -11.57
C GLU A 123 -12.60 -15.47 -12.64
N LYS A 124 -12.34 -14.16 -12.47
CA LYS A 124 -12.58 -13.09 -13.46
C LYS A 124 -11.50 -12.99 -14.54
N GLY A 125 -10.53 -13.90 -14.54
CA GLY A 125 -9.49 -14.04 -15.56
C GLY A 125 -8.24 -13.22 -15.31
N CYS A 126 -8.06 -12.61 -14.14
CA CYS A 126 -6.81 -11.94 -13.78
C CYS A 126 -5.69 -12.97 -13.56
N ARG A 127 -4.47 -12.59 -13.98
CA ARG A 127 -3.23 -13.38 -13.78
C ARG A 127 -2.06 -12.51 -13.33
N ARG A 128 -2.24 -11.20 -13.31
CA ARG A 128 -1.28 -10.23 -12.78
C ARG A 128 -1.92 -9.57 -11.55
N PHE A 129 -1.15 -9.41 -10.50
CA PHE A 129 -1.64 -8.88 -9.24
C PHE A 129 -0.70 -7.78 -8.73
N ILE A 130 -1.27 -6.67 -8.34
CA ILE A 130 -0.62 -5.63 -7.55
C ILE A 130 -1.29 -5.66 -6.19
N VAL A 131 -0.54 -5.96 -5.14
CA VAL A 131 -1.09 -6.13 -3.80
C VAL A 131 -0.42 -5.18 -2.82
N GLY A 132 -1.18 -4.19 -2.33
CA GLY A 132 -0.75 -3.35 -1.22
C GLY A 132 -0.96 -4.07 0.10
N ILE A 133 0.11 -4.26 0.88
CA ILE A 133 0.04 -5.00 2.16
C ILE A 133 0.15 -4.09 3.40
N GLY A 134 0.04 -2.77 3.23
CA GLY A 134 0.01 -1.81 4.34
C GLY A 134 -1.25 -1.90 5.19
N GLY A 135 -1.19 -1.34 6.42
CA GLY A 135 -2.36 -1.17 7.28
C GLY A 135 -2.95 -2.44 7.91
N SER A 136 -2.22 -3.55 7.99
CA SER A 136 -2.72 -4.84 8.46
C SER A 136 -3.07 -4.89 9.96
N ALA A 137 -4.12 -5.65 10.32
CA ALA A 137 -4.48 -6.02 11.69
C ALA A 137 -3.92 -7.38 12.12
N THR A 138 -3.30 -8.12 11.21
CA THR A 138 -3.01 -9.55 11.31
C THR A 138 -1.55 -9.85 11.63
N ASN A 139 -1.27 -11.02 12.21
CA ASN A 139 0.06 -11.55 12.45
C ASN A 139 0.09 -13.09 12.23
N ASP A 140 -0.72 -13.55 11.28
CA ASP A 140 -0.95 -14.96 10.99
C ASP A 140 0.02 -15.57 9.96
N GLY A 141 1.12 -14.87 9.63
CA GLY A 141 2.08 -15.35 8.65
C GLY A 141 1.53 -15.46 7.23
N GLY A 142 0.36 -14.87 6.94
CA GLY A 142 -0.35 -15.03 5.68
C GLY A 142 -1.03 -16.39 5.50
N VAL A 143 -1.06 -17.21 6.55
CA VAL A 143 -1.67 -18.56 6.51
C VAL A 143 -3.12 -18.50 6.09
N GLY A 144 -3.91 -17.54 6.62
CA GLY A 144 -5.31 -17.39 6.22
C GLY A 144 -5.47 -17.19 4.71
N MET A 145 -4.70 -16.27 4.10
CA MET A 145 -4.70 -16.04 2.66
C MET A 145 -4.39 -17.33 1.88
N LEU A 146 -3.35 -18.05 2.30
CA LEU A 146 -2.94 -19.29 1.64
C LEU A 146 -4.00 -20.39 1.77
N GLN A 147 -4.69 -20.49 2.92
CA GLN A 147 -5.81 -21.43 3.10
C GLN A 147 -6.95 -21.15 2.12
N ALA A 148 -7.31 -19.89 1.89
CA ALA A 148 -8.33 -19.50 0.92
C ALA A 148 -7.93 -19.85 -0.52
N LEU A 149 -6.62 -19.88 -0.82
CA LEU A 149 -6.06 -20.27 -2.12
C LEU A 149 -5.87 -21.79 -2.27
N GLY A 150 -6.20 -22.56 -1.21
CA GLY A 150 -6.18 -24.02 -1.26
C GLY A 150 -4.95 -24.69 -0.66
N TYR A 151 -4.01 -23.94 -0.06
CA TYR A 151 -2.99 -24.57 0.77
C TYR A 151 -3.62 -25.15 2.05
N ALA A 152 -3.13 -26.29 2.50
CA ALA A 152 -3.54 -26.83 3.77
C ALA A 152 -2.39 -26.75 4.80
N PHE A 153 -2.74 -26.20 5.95
CA PHE A 153 -1.89 -26.11 7.14
C PHE A 153 -2.52 -26.98 8.20
N LEU A 154 -1.96 -28.16 8.39
CA LEU A 154 -2.60 -29.22 9.17
C LEU A 154 -1.98 -29.35 10.56
N ASP A 155 -2.84 -29.63 11.53
CA ASP A 155 -2.42 -30.02 12.88
C ASP A 155 -2.08 -31.53 12.94
N LYS A 156 -1.68 -31.99 14.12
CA LYS A 156 -1.35 -33.41 14.39
C LYS A 156 -2.48 -34.40 14.11
N ASP A 157 -3.71 -33.94 14.03
CA ASP A 157 -4.91 -34.76 13.76
C ASP A 157 -5.30 -34.66 12.26
N GLY A 158 -4.50 -34.00 11.42
CA GLY A 158 -4.72 -33.84 9.99
C GLY A 158 -5.84 -32.84 9.66
N LYS A 159 -6.18 -31.93 10.57
CA LYS A 159 -7.20 -30.89 10.37
C LYS A 159 -6.53 -29.53 10.11
N GLN A 160 -7.20 -28.69 9.34
CA GLN A 160 -6.78 -27.30 9.16
C GLN A 160 -6.67 -26.59 10.52
N VAL A 161 -5.56 -25.87 10.71
CA VAL A 161 -5.36 -25.07 11.93
C VAL A 161 -6.35 -23.92 12.03
N LEU A 162 -6.56 -23.42 13.24
CA LEU A 162 -7.47 -22.32 13.51
C LEU A 162 -7.00 -21.01 12.83
N PRO A 163 -7.92 -20.11 12.45
CA PRO A 163 -7.56 -18.82 11.90
C PRO A 163 -6.84 -17.93 12.93
N GLY A 164 -6.01 -17.00 12.40
CA GLY A 164 -5.22 -16.07 13.18
C GLY A 164 -3.90 -16.66 13.67
N ALA A 165 -3.06 -15.83 14.32
CA ALA A 165 -1.73 -16.25 14.76
C ALA A 165 -1.77 -17.45 15.73
N ARG A 166 -2.86 -17.61 16.48
CA ARG A 166 -3.04 -18.76 17.40
C ARG A 166 -2.99 -20.12 16.71
N GLY A 167 -3.32 -20.19 15.42
CA GLY A 167 -3.26 -21.44 14.66
C GLY A 167 -1.85 -21.84 14.28
N LEU A 168 -0.90 -20.91 14.23
CA LEU A 168 0.47 -21.18 13.82
C LEU A 168 1.17 -22.23 14.72
N LYS A 169 0.88 -22.21 16.01
CA LYS A 169 1.48 -23.14 17.01
C LYS A 169 1.14 -24.61 16.76
N ASP A 170 0.03 -24.86 16.06
CA ASP A 170 -0.50 -26.21 15.87
C ASP A 170 -0.12 -26.79 14.49
N ILE A 171 0.60 -26.04 13.64
CA ILE A 171 1.00 -26.50 12.30
C ILE A 171 2.04 -27.60 12.42
N THR A 172 1.72 -28.78 11.88
CA THR A 172 2.63 -29.92 11.80
C THR A 172 2.91 -30.35 10.36
N GLU A 173 2.05 -29.98 9.42
CA GLU A 173 2.20 -30.29 8.00
C GLU A 173 1.71 -29.13 7.13
N ILE A 174 2.41 -28.88 6.01
CA ILE A 174 1.99 -27.94 4.97
C ILE A 174 1.88 -28.70 3.66
N THR A 175 0.72 -28.60 2.99
CA THR A 175 0.50 -29.24 1.69
C THR A 175 -0.15 -28.31 0.69
N ASP A 176 0.23 -28.44 -0.59
CA ASP A 176 -0.29 -27.72 -1.74
C ASP A 176 -1.25 -28.56 -2.60
N ALA A 177 -1.68 -29.71 -2.08
CA ALA A 177 -2.48 -30.68 -2.84
C ALA A 177 -3.83 -30.14 -3.34
N TYR A 178 -4.36 -29.07 -2.72
CA TYR A 178 -5.66 -28.48 -3.05
C TYR A 178 -5.56 -27.06 -3.58
N VAL A 179 -4.35 -26.60 -3.87
CA VAL A 179 -4.12 -25.25 -4.42
C VAL A 179 -4.80 -25.13 -5.77
N ILE A 180 -5.48 -24.00 -5.99
CA ILE A 180 -6.13 -23.71 -7.27
C ILE A 180 -5.07 -23.69 -8.39
N PRO A 181 -5.26 -24.45 -9.48
CA PRO A 181 -4.22 -24.63 -10.51
C PRO A 181 -3.80 -23.31 -11.16
N GLU A 182 -4.74 -22.39 -11.32
CA GLU A 182 -4.52 -21.08 -11.94
C GLU A 182 -3.53 -20.18 -11.17
N LEU A 183 -3.31 -20.47 -9.89
CA LEU A 183 -2.34 -19.73 -9.07
C LEU A 183 -0.91 -19.83 -9.63
N ALA A 184 -0.58 -20.97 -10.27
CA ALA A 184 0.72 -21.18 -10.89
C ALA A 184 1.00 -20.24 -12.09
N GLU A 185 -0.07 -19.69 -12.70
CA GLU A 185 0.02 -18.74 -13.80
C GLU A 185 0.11 -17.28 -13.32
N CYS A 186 -0.13 -17.05 -12.02
CA CYS A 186 -0.26 -15.72 -11.46
C CYS A 186 1.10 -15.10 -11.12
N LYS A 187 1.24 -13.80 -11.40
CA LYS A 187 2.40 -12.97 -11.03
C LYS A 187 1.97 -11.90 -10.05
N PHE A 188 2.73 -11.75 -8.98
CA PHE A 188 2.41 -10.80 -7.92
C PHE A 188 3.51 -9.76 -7.77
N ARG A 189 3.14 -8.48 -7.87
CA ARG A 189 3.94 -7.34 -7.42
C ARG A 189 3.35 -6.89 -6.08
N VAL A 190 4.10 -7.02 -5.01
CA VAL A 190 3.62 -6.74 -3.65
C VAL A 190 4.28 -5.47 -3.15
N ALA A 191 3.46 -4.46 -2.89
CA ALA A 191 3.92 -3.17 -2.38
C ALA A 191 4.35 -3.32 -0.91
N CYS A 192 5.66 -3.20 -0.68
CA CYS A 192 6.29 -3.38 0.61
C CYS A 192 7.43 -2.38 0.79
N ASP A 193 7.22 -1.38 1.67
CA ASP A 193 8.20 -0.33 1.96
C ASP A 193 8.96 -0.55 3.27
N VAL A 194 8.86 -1.76 3.85
CA VAL A 194 9.57 -2.15 5.05
C VAL A 194 10.52 -3.31 4.79
N THR A 195 11.61 -3.38 5.54
CA THR A 195 12.66 -4.40 5.37
C THR A 195 12.73 -5.37 6.54
N ASN A 196 11.77 -5.34 7.46
CA ASN A 196 11.75 -6.19 8.63
C ASN A 196 11.72 -7.68 8.24
N PRO A 197 12.55 -8.53 8.87
CA PRO A 197 12.47 -9.98 8.71
C PRO A 197 11.20 -10.53 9.36
N LEU A 198 10.90 -11.80 9.12
CA LEU A 198 9.72 -12.45 9.69
C LEU A 198 9.76 -12.48 11.22
N CYS A 199 10.89 -12.88 11.80
CA CYS A 199 11.06 -13.14 13.22
C CYS A 199 12.26 -12.39 13.81
N GLY A 200 12.36 -12.43 15.15
CA GLY A 200 13.43 -11.86 15.95
C GLY A 200 13.12 -10.45 16.43
N GLU A 201 14.13 -9.77 17.01
CA GLU A 201 13.97 -8.43 17.61
C GLU A 201 13.44 -7.38 16.65
N LEU A 202 13.75 -7.51 15.35
CA LEU A 202 13.24 -6.66 14.27
C LEU A 202 12.11 -7.33 13.48
N GLY A 203 11.61 -8.46 13.94
CA GLY A 203 10.55 -9.25 13.30
C GLY A 203 9.17 -8.58 13.41
N CYS A 204 8.23 -9.11 12.65
CA CYS A 204 6.88 -8.53 12.56
C CYS A 204 6.13 -8.49 13.88
N SER A 205 6.26 -9.53 14.72
CA SER A 205 5.60 -9.59 16.01
C SER A 205 6.14 -8.53 16.97
N ALA A 206 7.47 -8.37 17.02
CA ALA A 206 8.12 -7.40 17.90
C ALA A 206 7.81 -5.95 17.51
N ILE A 207 7.90 -5.63 16.23
CA ILE A 207 7.79 -4.24 15.73
C ILE A 207 6.33 -3.81 15.56
N TYR A 208 5.49 -4.67 14.99
CA TYR A 208 4.12 -4.28 14.61
C TYR A 208 3.03 -4.91 15.49
N GLY A 209 3.38 -5.89 16.35
CA GLY A 209 2.44 -6.53 17.27
C GLY A 209 1.76 -5.57 18.25
N PRO A 210 2.49 -4.64 18.90
CA PRO A 210 1.91 -3.73 19.88
C PRO A 210 0.73 -2.90 19.35
N GLN A 211 0.85 -2.32 18.15
CA GLN A 211 -0.24 -1.53 17.53
C GLN A 211 -1.47 -2.38 17.16
N LYS A 212 -1.29 -3.71 17.02
CA LYS A 212 -2.35 -4.68 16.74
C LYS A 212 -2.97 -5.26 18.01
N GLY A 213 -2.55 -4.79 19.19
CA GLY A 213 -3.08 -5.20 20.49
C GLY A 213 -2.34 -6.41 21.11
N ALA A 214 -1.14 -6.74 20.64
CA ALA A 214 -0.35 -7.82 21.24
C ALA A 214 0.26 -7.43 22.58
N THR A 215 0.18 -8.32 23.58
CA THR A 215 0.94 -8.21 24.83
C THR A 215 2.39 -8.69 24.61
N PRO A 216 3.32 -8.38 25.55
CA PRO A 216 4.70 -8.90 25.47
C PRO A 216 4.77 -10.42 25.37
N GLU A 217 3.92 -11.15 26.07
CA GLU A 217 3.84 -12.61 26.02
C GLU A 217 3.37 -13.09 24.64
N MET A 218 2.31 -12.47 24.08
CA MET A 218 1.83 -12.78 22.75
C MET A 218 2.91 -12.55 21.69
N ILE A 219 3.71 -11.49 21.84
CA ILE A 219 4.80 -11.18 20.91
C ILE A 219 5.83 -12.31 20.90
N GLN A 220 6.25 -12.79 22.05
CA GLN A 220 7.22 -13.90 22.17
C GLN A 220 6.66 -15.18 21.57
N ASP A 221 5.42 -15.52 21.90
CA ASP A 221 4.74 -16.71 21.41
C ASP A 221 4.61 -16.68 19.88
N MET A 222 4.08 -15.60 19.33
CA MET A 222 3.88 -15.43 17.89
C MET A 222 5.21 -15.46 17.12
N ASP A 223 6.28 -14.87 17.67
CA ASP A 223 7.60 -14.89 17.07
C ASP A 223 8.14 -16.33 16.97
N GLN A 224 8.00 -17.11 18.04
CA GLN A 224 8.38 -18.51 18.05
C GLN A 224 7.55 -19.35 17.06
N TRP A 225 6.23 -19.14 17.00
CA TRP A 225 5.36 -19.89 16.10
C TRP A 225 5.62 -19.57 14.65
N LEU A 226 5.87 -18.30 14.32
CA LEU A 226 6.27 -17.89 12.97
C LEU A 226 7.62 -18.49 12.55
N GLY A 227 8.57 -18.58 13.50
CA GLY A 227 9.84 -19.25 13.26
C GLY A 227 9.67 -20.73 12.95
N ALA A 228 8.86 -21.45 13.73
CA ALA A 228 8.55 -22.86 13.49
C ALA A 228 7.82 -23.08 12.14
N TYR A 229 6.86 -22.21 11.83
CA TYR A 229 6.18 -22.22 10.53
C TYR A 229 7.14 -22.02 9.37
N ALA A 230 8.10 -21.09 9.49
CA ALA A 230 9.07 -20.82 8.43
C ALA A 230 10.03 -22.00 8.22
N GLU A 231 10.50 -22.66 9.29
CA GLU A 231 11.34 -23.85 9.17
C GLU A 231 10.58 -25.01 8.52
N LEU A 232 9.32 -25.23 8.90
CA LEU A 232 8.48 -26.26 8.28
C LEU A 232 8.22 -25.95 6.80
N ALA A 233 7.95 -24.68 6.46
CA ALA A 233 7.77 -24.25 5.08
C ALA A 233 9.02 -24.51 4.22
N LYS A 234 10.21 -24.32 4.79
CA LYS A 234 11.48 -24.52 4.10
C LYS A 234 11.75 -25.96 3.65
N GLU A 235 11.21 -26.93 4.38
CA GLU A 235 11.34 -28.36 4.02
C GLU A 235 10.70 -28.67 2.66
N ARG A 236 9.62 -27.96 2.30
CA ARG A 236 8.87 -28.18 1.05
C ARG A 236 9.08 -27.09 0.00
N PHE A 237 9.29 -25.85 0.45
CA PHE A 237 9.41 -24.67 -0.41
C PHE A 237 10.82 -24.07 -0.29
N PRO A 238 11.76 -24.38 -1.20
CA PRO A 238 13.14 -23.89 -1.12
C PRO A 238 13.29 -22.37 -1.15
N LYS A 239 12.27 -21.64 -1.60
CA LYS A 239 12.21 -20.16 -1.57
C LYS A 239 12.00 -19.59 -0.16
N ALA A 240 11.64 -20.40 0.83
CA ALA A 240 11.33 -19.92 2.18
C ALA A 240 12.60 -19.39 2.85
N ASP A 241 12.67 -18.09 2.98
CA ASP A 241 13.73 -17.38 3.69
C ASP A 241 13.12 -16.34 4.65
N PRO A 242 12.98 -16.66 5.95
CA PRO A 242 12.40 -15.75 6.93
C PRO A 242 13.26 -14.50 7.19
N LYS A 243 14.50 -14.47 6.70
CA LYS A 243 15.43 -13.34 6.89
C LYS A 243 15.43 -12.39 5.68
N TYR A 244 14.79 -12.77 4.58
CA TYR A 244 14.73 -11.89 3.41
C TYR A 244 14.02 -10.57 3.78
N PRO A 245 14.56 -9.41 3.36
CA PRO A 245 13.97 -8.11 3.69
C PRO A 245 12.50 -8.01 3.26
N GLY A 246 11.64 -7.61 4.19
CA GLY A 246 10.21 -7.46 3.93
C GLY A 246 9.34 -8.69 4.23
N THR A 247 9.94 -9.83 4.60
CA THR A 247 9.16 -11.04 4.97
C THR A 247 8.27 -10.83 6.20
N GLY A 248 8.66 -9.92 7.10
CA GLY A 248 7.83 -9.52 8.24
C GLY A 248 6.71 -8.53 7.91
N ALA A 249 6.68 -7.97 6.69
CA ALA A 249 5.62 -7.02 6.32
C ALA A 249 4.24 -7.63 6.52
N ALA A 250 3.31 -6.81 7.06
CA ALA A 250 1.93 -7.18 7.31
C ALA A 250 1.75 -8.48 8.13
N GLY A 251 2.59 -8.68 9.15
CA GLY A 251 2.48 -9.84 10.03
C GLY A 251 2.83 -11.17 9.36
N GLY A 252 3.78 -11.13 8.42
CA GLY A 252 4.28 -12.28 7.68
C GLY A 252 3.66 -12.49 6.29
N MET A 253 2.80 -11.59 5.81
CA MET A 253 2.27 -11.64 4.45
C MET A 253 3.40 -11.60 3.40
N GLY A 254 4.44 -10.79 3.63
CA GLY A 254 5.61 -10.76 2.76
C GLY A 254 6.27 -12.13 2.62
N PHE A 255 6.42 -12.87 3.72
CA PHE A 255 6.92 -14.24 3.71
C PHE A 255 6.00 -15.19 2.94
N ALA A 256 4.68 -15.10 3.17
CA ALA A 256 3.71 -15.93 2.48
C ALA A 256 3.77 -15.74 0.96
N PHE A 257 3.76 -14.50 0.49
CA PHE A 257 3.85 -14.21 -0.95
C PHE A 257 5.15 -14.74 -1.56
N LEU A 258 6.31 -14.45 -0.96
CA LEU A 258 7.60 -14.88 -1.50
C LEU A 258 7.79 -16.39 -1.50
N THR A 259 7.26 -17.08 -0.49
CA THR A 259 7.45 -18.52 -0.32
C THR A 259 6.52 -19.35 -1.19
N PHE A 260 5.22 -18.97 -1.24
CA PHE A 260 4.16 -19.83 -1.78
C PHE A 260 3.64 -19.37 -3.15
N THR A 261 4.10 -18.22 -3.64
CA THR A 261 3.66 -17.70 -4.94
C THR A 261 4.86 -17.24 -5.79
N ASP A 262 4.58 -16.77 -7.01
CA ASP A 262 5.59 -16.11 -7.85
C ASP A 262 5.52 -14.59 -7.64
N ALA A 263 5.85 -14.19 -6.42
CA ALA A 263 5.81 -12.79 -6.00
C ALA A 263 7.19 -12.13 -5.93
N VAL A 264 7.18 -10.82 -6.16
CA VAL A 264 8.29 -9.92 -5.84
C VAL A 264 7.81 -8.84 -4.89
N LEU A 265 8.63 -8.50 -3.88
CA LEU A 265 8.39 -7.35 -3.01
C LEU A 265 9.08 -6.13 -3.61
N GLU A 266 8.34 -5.06 -3.80
CA GLU A 266 8.82 -3.82 -4.39
C GLU A 266 8.29 -2.62 -3.60
N SER A 267 8.99 -1.49 -3.70
CA SER A 267 8.44 -0.23 -3.17
C SER A 267 7.14 0.13 -3.88
N GLY A 268 6.10 0.45 -3.09
CA GLY A 268 4.78 0.79 -3.62
C GLY A 268 4.81 1.92 -4.62
N ILE A 269 5.58 2.97 -4.35
CA ILE A 269 5.73 4.09 -5.29
C ILE A 269 6.33 3.63 -6.62
N ASN A 270 7.32 2.73 -6.62
CA ASN A 270 7.92 2.27 -7.88
C ASN A 270 6.91 1.50 -8.73
N ILE A 271 6.06 0.67 -8.11
CA ILE A 271 4.97 -0.02 -8.80
C ILE A 271 4.03 1.00 -9.46
N VAL A 272 3.60 2.02 -8.73
CA VAL A 272 2.66 3.03 -9.25
C VAL A 272 3.28 3.84 -10.38
N LEU A 273 4.52 4.29 -10.24
CA LEU A 273 5.24 5.05 -11.29
C LEU A 273 5.36 4.24 -12.59
N ASP A 274 5.68 2.95 -12.47
CA ASP A 274 5.86 2.03 -13.59
C ASP A 274 4.53 1.71 -14.29
N GLU A 275 3.51 1.29 -13.54
CA GLU A 275 2.22 0.89 -14.09
C GLU A 275 1.45 2.08 -14.69
N THR A 276 1.54 3.28 -14.11
CA THR A 276 0.93 4.50 -14.66
C THR A 276 1.75 5.15 -15.78
N LYS A 277 2.96 4.61 -16.06
CA LYS A 277 3.91 5.15 -17.05
C LYS A 277 4.19 6.63 -16.83
N LEU A 278 4.30 7.05 -15.55
CA LEU A 278 4.47 8.46 -15.21
C LEU A 278 5.72 9.07 -15.86
N GLU A 279 6.75 8.27 -16.09
CA GLU A 279 7.99 8.67 -16.75
C GLU A 279 7.73 9.28 -18.15
N ASP A 280 6.81 8.73 -18.93
CA ASP A 280 6.50 9.21 -20.27
C ASP A 280 5.88 10.61 -20.27
N TYR A 281 5.17 10.96 -19.22
CA TYR A 281 4.58 12.31 -19.06
C TYR A 281 5.61 13.32 -18.53
N ILE A 282 6.49 12.89 -17.63
CA ILE A 282 7.51 13.75 -17.01
C ILE A 282 8.58 14.20 -18.01
N LYS A 283 8.98 13.34 -18.96
CA LYS A 283 10.03 13.64 -19.96
C LYS A 283 9.86 15.00 -20.63
N ASP A 284 8.62 15.34 -20.99
CA ASP A 284 8.28 16.55 -21.75
C ASP A 284 7.69 17.67 -20.89
N ALA A 285 7.61 17.49 -19.56
CA ALA A 285 7.07 18.50 -18.67
C ALA A 285 8.04 19.67 -18.47
N ASP A 286 7.50 20.89 -18.31
CA ASP A 286 8.24 22.06 -17.86
C ASP A 286 8.35 22.09 -16.33
N LEU A 287 7.31 21.59 -15.65
CA LEU A 287 7.15 21.55 -14.21
C LEU A 287 6.48 20.25 -13.77
N VAL A 288 6.98 19.68 -12.70
CA VAL A 288 6.35 18.55 -12.00
C VAL A 288 5.88 19.01 -10.64
N ILE A 289 4.61 18.77 -10.34
CA ILE A 289 3.99 19.06 -9.05
C ILE A 289 3.64 17.74 -8.38
N THR A 290 4.12 17.56 -7.16
CA THR A 290 3.81 16.42 -6.32
C THR A 290 3.30 16.87 -4.95
N GLY A 291 3.03 15.96 -4.03
CA GLY A 291 2.57 16.32 -2.69
C GLY A 291 1.98 15.16 -1.93
N GLU A 292 1.61 15.43 -0.69
CA GLU A 292 0.97 14.48 0.23
C GLU A 292 0.31 15.22 1.39
N GLY A 293 -0.48 14.50 2.23
CA GLY A 293 -1.15 15.11 3.37
C GLY A 293 -0.18 15.66 4.43
N ARG A 294 0.97 15.03 4.65
CA ARG A 294 1.97 15.46 5.65
C ARG A 294 3.38 15.14 5.18
N MET A 295 4.17 16.18 5.01
CA MET A 295 5.58 16.07 4.62
C MET A 295 6.50 16.18 5.84
N ASP A 296 7.38 15.19 6.01
CA ASP A 296 8.34 15.08 7.12
C ASP A 296 9.62 14.35 6.68
N GLY A 297 10.50 14.01 7.63
CA GLY A 297 11.73 13.28 7.35
C GLY A 297 11.51 11.88 6.77
N GLN A 298 10.37 11.23 7.04
CA GLN A 298 10.04 9.95 6.45
C GLN A 298 9.72 10.07 4.95
N THR A 299 9.16 11.20 4.51
CA THR A 299 8.95 11.50 3.09
C THR A 299 10.26 11.40 2.32
N ALA A 300 11.35 11.93 2.89
CA ALA A 300 12.69 11.89 2.29
C ALA A 300 13.25 10.46 2.14
N MET A 301 12.75 9.49 2.93
CA MET A 301 13.19 8.09 2.88
C MET A 301 12.63 7.31 1.67
N GLY A 302 11.86 7.96 0.78
CA GLY A 302 11.41 7.34 -0.48
C GLY A 302 9.91 7.17 -0.64
N LYS A 303 9.10 7.93 0.13
CA LYS A 303 7.65 7.98 -0.09
C LYS A 303 7.30 8.61 -1.45
N ALA A 304 6.01 8.57 -1.79
CA ALA A 304 5.48 8.96 -3.09
C ALA A 304 6.03 10.29 -3.65
N PRO A 305 6.07 11.42 -2.91
CA PRO A 305 6.57 12.67 -3.46
C PRO A 305 8.05 12.62 -3.86
N VAL A 306 8.88 11.92 -3.07
CA VAL A 306 10.32 11.77 -3.36
C VAL A 306 10.55 10.79 -4.50
N GLY A 307 9.70 9.75 -4.65
CA GLY A 307 9.73 8.86 -5.81
C GLY A 307 9.52 9.63 -7.12
N VAL A 308 8.50 10.50 -7.17
CA VAL A 308 8.23 11.39 -8.31
C VAL A 308 9.40 12.35 -8.54
N ALA A 309 9.95 12.95 -7.47
CA ALA A 309 11.07 13.88 -7.59
C ALA A 309 12.31 13.20 -8.18
N LYS A 310 12.69 12.03 -7.70
CA LYS A 310 13.82 11.26 -8.24
C LYS A 310 13.63 10.93 -9.72
N LEU A 311 12.41 10.54 -10.12
CA LEU A 311 12.09 10.29 -11.52
C LEU A 311 12.23 11.57 -12.36
N ALA A 312 11.67 12.69 -11.90
CA ALA A 312 11.73 13.98 -12.59
C ALA A 312 13.19 14.50 -12.73
N LYS A 313 14.01 14.28 -11.71
CA LYS A 313 15.45 14.69 -11.74
C LYS A 313 16.29 13.93 -12.75
N LYS A 314 15.92 12.70 -13.14
CA LYS A 314 16.56 12.01 -14.27
C LYS A 314 16.48 12.83 -15.57
N TYR A 315 15.43 13.64 -15.71
CA TYR A 315 15.17 14.49 -16.88
C TYR A 315 15.43 15.98 -16.64
N GLY A 316 16.10 16.32 -15.52
CA GLY A 316 16.45 17.71 -15.17
C GLY A 316 15.22 18.59 -14.89
N LYS A 317 14.06 18.01 -14.56
CA LYS A 317 12.81 18.75 -14.37
C LYS A 317 12.77 19.44 -13.00
N LYS A 318 12.11 20.60 -12.95
CA LYS A 318 11.81 21.29 -11.70
C LYS A 318 10.64 20.57 -10.99
N VAL A 319 10.78 20.38 -9.67
CA VAL A 319 9.80 19.68 -8.85
C VAL A 319 9.36 20.54 -7.67
N ILE A 320 8.05 20.74 -7.57
CA ILE A 320 7.44 21.45 -6.44
C ILE A 320 6.52 20.47 -5.71
N ALA A 321 6.47 20.55 -4.38
CA ALA A 321 5.55 19.75 -3.59
C ALA A 321 4.56 20.61 -2.80
N PHE A 322 3.30 20.16 -2.75
CA PHE A 322 2.29 20.71 -1.85
C PHE A 322 1.99 19.73 -0.72
N ALA A 323 1.82 20.24 0.50
CA ALA A 323 1.54 19.39 1.65
C ALA A 323 0.46 20.00 2.56
N GLY A 324 -0.37 19.15 3.16
CA GLY A 324 -1.34 19.59 4.17
C GLY A 324 -0.62 20.16 5.38
N ALA A 325 0.39 19.45 5.87
CA ALA A 325 1.26 19.89 6.95
C ALA A 325 2.72 19.63 6.60
N VAL A 326 3.61 20.51 7.05
CA VAL A 326 5.06 20.41 6.84
C VAL A 326 5.77 20.41 8.18
N GLN A 327 6.55 19.37 8.46
CA GLN A 327 7.37 19.27 9.66
C GLN A 327 8.76 19.91 9.44
N ARG A 328 9.48 20.21 10.54
CA ARG A 328 10.81 20.85 10.46
C ARG A 328 11.84 20.01 9.71
N ASP A 329 11.76 18.70 9.83
CA ASP A 329 12.66 17.72 9.20
C ASP A 329 12.32 17.44 7.73
N ALA A 330 11.20 17.96 7.20
CA ALA A 330 10.84 17.92 5.78
C ALA A 330 11.92 18.55 4.88
N ARG A 331 12.82 19.38 5.43
CA ARG A 331 13.94 19.95 4.68
C ARG A 331 14.80 18.89 3.99
N ALA A 332 14.87 17.67 4.54
CA ALA A 332 15.57 16.55 3.89
C ALA A 332 14.99 16.19 2.50
N CYS A 333 13.74 16.56 2.21
CA CYS A 333 13.13 16.36 0.90
C CYS A 333 13.76 17.20 -0.19
N ASN A 334 14.37 18.36 0.14
CA ASN A 334 15.12 19.16 -0.83
C ASN A 334 16.36 18.41 -1.31
N ASP A 335 17.09 17.76 -0.40
CA ASP A 335 18.26 16.97 -0.73
C ASP A 335 17.88 15.71 -1.53
N ALA A 336 16.61 15.25 -1.37
CA ALA A 336 16.05 14.11 -2.09
C ALA A 336 15.49 14.45 -3.48
N GLY A 337 15.52 15.75 -3.90
CA GLY A 337 15.20 16.19 -5.26
C GLY A 337 13.95 17.07 -5.40
N ILE A 338 13.27 17.43 -4.31
CA ILE A 338 12.17 18.42 -4.33
C ILE A 338 12.77 19.81 -4.26
N ASP A 339 12.62 20.64 -5.31
CA ASP A 339 13.21 21.97 -5.36
C ASP A 339 12.58 22.93 -4.34
N ALA A 340 11.28 22.86 -4.16
CA ALA A 340 10.55 23.63 -3.16
C ALA A 340 9.28 22.90 -2.70
N PHE A 341 8.86 23.13 -1.47
CA PHE A 341 7.61 22.61 -0.95
C PHE A 341 6.84 23.69 -0.18
N PHE A 342 5.52 23.61 -0.23
CA PHE A 342 4.62 24.62 0.34
C PHE A 342 3.49 23.95 1.11
N PRO A 343 3.21 24.42 2.36
CA PRO A 343 2.00 24.01 3.05
C PRO A 343 0.76 24.66 2.38
N ILE A 344 -0.33 23.92 2.27
CA ILE A 344 -1.57 24.45 1.70
C ILE A 344 -2.43 25.19 2.74
N LEU A 345 -2.13 25.03 4.03
CA LEU A 345 -2.83 25.75 5.09
C LEU A 345 -2.50 27.24 5.04
N ARG A 346 -3.50 28.08 4.84
CA ARG A 346 -3.36 29.53 4.63
C ARG A 346 -3.61 30.36 5.88
N GLY A 347 -4.00 29.74 6.97
CA GLY A 347 -4.28 30.40 8.24
C GLY A 347 -4.35 29.41 9.38
N VAL A 348 -4.54 29.92 10.59
CA VAL A 348 -4.74 29.08 11.77
C VAL A 348 -6.18 28.62 11.78
N VAL A 349 -6.37 27.33 11.63
CA VAL A 349 -7.68 26.64 11.61
C VAL A 349 -7.60 25.38 12.46
N THR A 350 -8.75 24.84 12.85
CA THR A 350 -8.79 23.53 13.52
C THR A 350 -8.46 22.41 12.52
N LEU A 351 -8.01 21.27 13.04
CA LEU A 351 -7.75 20.09 12.19
C LEU A 351 -9.02 19.67 11.44
N GLU A 352 -10.17 19.68 12.11
CA GLU A 352 -11.47 19.36 11.51
C GLU A 352 -11.77 20.26 10.31
N GLU A 353 -11.59 21.59 10.44
CA GLU A 353 -11.78 22.52 9.33
C GLU A 353 -10.76 22.31 8.20
N ALA A 354 -9.50 22.05 8.54
CA ALA A 354 -8.46 21.78 7.57
C ALA A 354 -8.71 20.52 6.73
N MET A 355 -9.31 19.49 7.37
CA MET A 355 -9.57 18.18 6.76
C MET A 355 -10.85 18.15 5.90
N LYS A 356 -11.71 19.17 5.95
CA LYS A 356 -12.88 19.24 5.07
C LYS A 356 -12.41 19.31 3.61
N SER A 357 -12.89 18.39 2.78
CA SER A 357 -12.46 18.24 1.38
C SER A 357 -12.54 19.55 0.58
N GLU A 358 -13.64 20.31 0.73
CA GLU A 358 -13.82 21.60 0.05
C GLU A 358 -12.75 22.64 0.46
N ASN A 359 -12.41 22.68 1.76
CA ASN A 359 -11.38 23.59 2.25
C ASN A 359 -9.99 23.20 1.77
N ALA A 360 -9.69 21.92 1.79
CA ALA A 360 -8.39 21.40 1.32
C ALA A 360 -8.20 21.66 -0.17
N LYS A 361 -9.19 21.35 -1.02
CA LYS A 361 -9.16 21.62 -2.47
C LYS A 361 -8.96 23.10 -2.76
N ARG A 362 -9.75 23.98 -2.12
CA ARG A 362 -9.61 25.42 -2.29
C ARG A 362 -8.22 25.92 -1.88
N ASN A 363 -7.73 25.48 -0.72
CA ASN A 363 -6.42 25.87 -0.21
C ASN A 363 -5.28 25.42 -1.15
N LEU A 364 -5.38 24.21 -1.71
CA LEU A 364 -4.42 23.70 -2.68
C LEU A 364 -4.45 24.52 -3.98
N ALA A 365 -5.64 24.79 -4.53
CA ALA A 365 -5.80 25.62 -5.74
C ALA A 365 -5.23 27.04 -5.53
N ASP A 366 -5.57 27.68 -4.42
CA ASP A 366 -5.08 29.00 -4.07
C ASP A 366 -3.56 29.03 -3.89
N THR A 367 -2.96 27.96 -3.30
CA THR A 367 -1.52 27.88 -3.12
C THR A 367 -0.81 27.65 -4.46
N ALA A 368 -1.34 26.77 -5.29
CA ALA A 368 -0.85 26.52 -6.64
C ALA A 368 -0.89 27.79 -7.48
N GLU A 369 -1.98 28.56 -7.44
CA GLU A 369 -2.08 29.86 -8.10
C GLU A 369 -0.91 30.80 -7.73
N GLN A 370 -0.63 30.97 -6.43
CA GLN A 370 0.42 31.90 -6.00
C GLN A 370 1.82 31.41 -6.42
N VAL A 371 2.07 30.12 -6.36
CA VAL A 371 3.34 29.54 -6.81
C VAL A 371 3.54 29.75 -8.32
N ILE A 372 2.51 29.54 -9.13
CA ILE A 372 2.60 29.76 -10.59
C ILE A 372 2.78 31.25 -10.91
N ARG A 373 2.14 32.18 -10.16
CA ARG A 373 2.38 33.63 -10.29
C ARG A 373 3.84 34.01 -10.05
N LEU A 374 4.50 33.36 -9.09
CA LEU A 374 5.92 33.59 -8.79
C LEU A 374 6.84 33.06 -9.91
N MET A 375 6.41 32.03 -10.63
CA MET A 375 7.23 31.38 -11.67
C MET A 375 7.09 32.05 -13.05
N LYS A 376 6.06 32.86 -13.29
CA LYS A 376 5.86 33.70 -14.48
C LYS A 376 6.54 35.06 -14.34
#